data_c57ef994c0183519d2e181fbb7bd2b2b
#
_entry.id   c57ef994c0183519d2e181fbb7bd2b2b
#
_cell.length_a   1.000
_cell.length_b   1.000
_cell.length_c   1.000
_cell.angle_alpha   90.00
_cell.angle_beta   90.00
_cell.angle_gamma   90.00
#
_symmetry.space_group_name_H-M   'P 1'
#
loop_
_entity.id
_entity.type
_entity.pdbx_description
1 polymer ?
#
loop_
_entity_poly.entity_id
_entity_poly.type
_entity_poly.pdbx_seq_one_letter_code
_entity_poly.pdbx_strand_id
1 'polypeptide(L)'
;MQWSRRHFLSATAAAALAAGWHRRAGAQSSKPITVSHSVSTFVYGQHLVAREKKFFEEEHVSMPGFIVPGGGARVVNAVTAGQAMFGLGDSNHPLKATEKGRDTVMLFATDTRCSYANVVVRKELWDKGVKSVEALADARLVGRKAIVAATAIGSGTYVYGVYVLRQSKALDGKSVNDAVEWVGGGASTTMLGGLKAGKFDAIMAVPEWQWAAEEEGFGKAIYDVQDEKAWNRVFGGPIPVTVGYTLRETIEKSPDLVQAYVNAIYRAQQWIRRAKDEEIAELIHKPYMDTFSRDVVLRSIRYYKTIFDWDFAIDEKDYDNGLKVFVPIAVDKPLPFAKVVDTSFLKKAQAKYKS
;
A
#
# COMPACT_ATOMS: atom_id res chain seq x y z
N MET A 1 -1.31 -83.96 -23.47
CA MET A 1 -1.80 -83.17 -22.29
C MET A 1 -2.19 -81.81 -22.72
N GLN A 2 -3.44 -81.58 -22.93
CA GLN A 2 -3.99 -80.26 -23.33
C GLN A 2 -4.33 -79.46 -22.10
N TRP A 3 -3.66 -78.35 -21.87
CA TRP A 3 -4.00 -77.39 -20.83
C TRP A 3 -5.02 -76.43 -21.36
N SER A 4 -6.18 -76.45 -20.71
CA SER A 4 -7.37 -75.67 -21.03
C SER A 4 -7.17 -74.18 -20.75
N ARG A 5 -7.60 -73.36 -21.71
CA ARG A 5 -7.57 -71.89 -21.71
C ARG A 5 -8.49 -71.22 -20.65
N ARG A 6 -9.08 -71.96 -19.73
CA ARG A 6 -10.01 -71.47 -18.73
C ARG A 6 -9.43 -71.00 -17.42
N HIS A 7 -8.16 -71.22 -17.15
CA HIS A 7 -7.54 -70.86 -15.86
C HIS A 7 -6.68 -69.57 -15.95
N PHE A 8 -6.61 -68.91 -17.11
CA PHE A 8 -5.84 -67.66 -17.28
C PHE A 8 -6.71 -66.37 -17.14
N LEU A 9 -8.02 -66.51 -17.02
CA LEU A 9 -8.93 -65.35 -16.92
C LEU A 9 -9.42 -65.02 -15.52
N SER A 10 -9.05 -65.79 -14.50
CA SER A 10 -9.50 -65.57 -13.10
C SER A 10 -8.44 -64.88 -12.24
N ALA A 11 -7.19 -64.73 -12.71
CA ALA A 11 -6.14 -64.06 -11.92
C ALA A 11 -5.94 -62.58 -12.25
N THR A 12 -6.52 -62.08 -13.35
CA THR A 12 -6.39 -60.67 -13.80
C THR A 12 -7.52 -59.76 -13.32
N ALA A 13 -8.63 -60.30 -12.78
CA ALA A 13 -9.76 -59.50 -12.31
C ALA A 13 -9.61 -59.02 -10.84
N ALA A 14 -8.74 -59.65 -10.05
CA ALA A 14 -8.54 -59.26 -8.64
C ALA A 14 -7.48 -58.13 -8.46
N ALA A 15 -6.58 -57.98 -9.43
CA ALA A 15 -5.57 -56.92 -9.38
C ALA A 15 -6.04 -55.52 -9.85
N ALA A 16 -7.18 -55.49 -10.61
CA ALA A 16 -7.74 -54.23 -11.12
C ALA A 16 -8.68 -53.50 -10.09
N LEU A 17 -9.11 -54.18 -9.01
CA LEU A 17 -9.97 -53.57 -8.00
C LEU A 17 -9.21 -53.01 -6.79
N ALA A 18 -7.89 -53.30 -6.64
CA ALA A 18 -7.07 -52.74 -5.58
C ALA A 18 -6.33 -51.44 -5.99
N ALA A 19 -6.27 -51.11 -7.29
CA ALA A 19 -5.62 -49.91 -7.82
C ALA A 19 -6.56 -48.68 -7.95
N GLY A 20 -7.86 -48.85 -7.62
CA GLY A 20 -8.88 -47.82 -7.83
C GLY A 20 -9.17 -46.88 -6.64
N TRP A 21 -8.48 -47.03 -5.49
CA TRP A 21 -8.75 -46.22 -4.30
C TRP A 21 -7.56 -45.39 -3.82
N HIS A 22 -6.69 -44.99 -4.70
CA HIS A 22 -6.04 -43.70 -4.46
C HIS A 22 -7.07 -42.63 -4.82
N ARG A 23 -7.86 -42.22 -3.84
CA ARG A 23 -8.52 -40.92 -3.86
C ARG A 23 -7.44 -39.93 -4.30
N ARG A 24 -7.46 -39.51 -5.56
CA ARG A 24 -6.92 -38.20 -5.93
C ARG A 24 -7.57 -37.24 -4.94
N ALA A 25 -6.81 -36.82 -3.92
CA ALA A 25 -7.12 -35.61 -3.23
C ALA A 25 -7.28 -34.60 -4.35
N GLY A 26 -8.53 -34.29 -4.70
CA GLY A 26 -8.83 -33.32 -5.72
C GLY A 26 -8.08 -32.06 -5.29
N ALA A 27 -7.13 -31.63 -6.08
CA ALA A 27 -6.52 -30.33 -5.91
C ALA A 27 -7.72 -29.38 -5.91
N GLN A 28 -8.12 -28.90 -4.73
CA GLN A 28 -9.23 -27.96 -4.58
C GLN A 28 -8.77 -26.77 -5.43
N SER A 29 -9.45 -26.52 -6.56
CA SER A 29 -9.07 -25.49 -7.49
C SER A 29 -9.09 -24.17 -6.73
N SER A 30 -7.92 -23.58 -6.50
CA SER A 30 -7.80 -22.33 -5.79
C SER A 30 -8.56 -21.25 -6.57
N LYS A 31 -9.48 -20.57 -5.89
CA LYS A 31 -10.24 -19.48 -6.51
C LYS A 31 -9.30 -18.30 -6.77
N PRO A 32 -9.27 -17.70 -7.97
CA PRO A 32 -8.40 -16.58 -8.25
C PRO A 32 -8.90 -15.32 -7.54
N ILE A 33 -7.96 -14.55 -7.00
CA ILE A 33 -8.16 -13.18 -6.52
C ILE A 33 -7.26 -12.21 -7.28
N THR A 34 -7.71 -10.99 -7.46
CA THR A 34 -6.93 -9.90 -8.05
C THR A 34 -6.68 -8.82 -6.99
N VAL A 35 -5.44 -8.42 -6.85
CA VAL A 35 -4.98 -7.53 -5.78
C VAL A 35 -4.22 -6.35 -6.37
N SER A 36 -4.45 -5.15 -5.86
CA SER A 36 -3.80 -3.93 -6.35
C SER A 36 -3.17 -3.11 -5.23
N HIS A 37 -2.00 -2.52 -5.51
CA HIS A 37 -1.37 -1.46 -4.71
C HIS A 37 -0.62 -0.47 -5.62
N SER A 38 -0.25 0.71 -5.11
CA SER A 38 0.14 1.80 -6.01
C SER A 38 1.55 1.69 -6.59
N VAL A 39 2.53 1.30 -5.80
CA VAL A 39 3.96 1.25 -6.15
C VAL A 39 4.67 0.10 -5.43
N SER A 40 5.81 -0.34 -5.95
CA SER A 40 6.60 -1.42 -5.35
C SER A 40 7.60 -0.85 -4.33
N THR A 41 7.11 -0.59 -3.11
CA THR A 41 7.90 -0.15 -1.94
C THR A 41 7.40 -0.84 -0.69
N PHE A 42 8.14 -0.79 0.41
CA PHE A 42 7.83 -1.57 1.61
C PHE A 42 6.58 -1.09 2.37
N VAL A 43 6.00 0.06 2.01
CA VAL A 43 4.66 0.45 2.49
C VAL A 43 3.59 -0.62 2.20
N TYR A 44 3.80 -1.42 1.14
CA TYR A 44 2.96 -2.57 0.78
C TYR A 44 3.63 -3.91 1.09
N GLY A 45 4.56 -3.93 2.04
CA GLY A 45 5.34 -5.11 2.42
C GLY A 45 4.50 -6.34 2.75
N GLN A 46 3.30 -6.13 3.31
CA GLN A 46 2.36 -7.20 3.61
C GLN A 46 1.91 -7.96 2.35
N HIS A 47 1.61 -7.25 1.26
CA HIS A 47 1.29 -7.87 -0.04
C HIS A 47 2.48 -8.68 -0.57
N LEU A 48 3.68 -8.06 -0.56
CA LEU A 48 4.89 -8.68 -1.10
C LEU A 48 5.23 -9.96 -0.33
N VAL A 49 5.23 -9.86 1.00
CA VAL A 49 5.52 -11.00 1.89
C VAL A 49 4.44 -12.08 1.80
N ALA A 50 3.15 -11.71 1.76
CA ALA A 50 2.06 -12.69 1.63
C ALA A 50 2.22 -13.55 0.37
N ARG A 51 2.64 -12.95 -0.74
CA ARG A 51 2.90 -13.65 -1.99
C ARG A 51 4.12 -14.56 -1.90
N GLU A 52 5.26 -14.03 -1.50
CA GLU A 52 6.53 -14.80 -1.47
C GLU A 52 6.51 -15.92 -0.43
N LYS A 53 5.78 -15.72 0.69
CA LYS A 53 5.56 -16.75 1.71
C LYS A 53 4.42 -17.71 1.37
N LYS A 54 3.75 -17.54 0.20
CA LYS A 54 2.64 -18.37 -0.26
C LYS A 54 1.44 -18.39 0.68
N PHE A 55 1.22 -17.31 1.45
CA PHE A 55 0.10 -17.26 2.39
C PHE A 55 -1.25 -17.20 1.67
N PHE A 56 -1.30 -16.70 0.43
CA PHE A 56 -2.50 -16.78 -0.38
C PHE A 56 -2.86 -18.22 -0.76
N GLU A 57 -1.87 -19.00 -1.21
CA GLU A 57 -2.05 -20.40 -1.59
C GLU A 57 -2.46 -21.26 -0.39
N GLU A 58 -1.89 -20.99 0.79
CA GLU A 58 -2.25 -21.67 2.04
C GLU A 58 -3.67 -21.33 2.52
N GLU A 59 -4.22 -20.19 2.11
CA GLU A 59 -5.63 -19.83 2.29
C GLU A 59 -6.51 -20.29 1.11
N HIS A 60 -6.01 -21.19 0.27
CA HIS A 60 -6.70 -21.78 -0.88
C HIS A 60 -7.17 -20.77 -1.94
N VAL A 61 -6.46 -19.64 -2.07
CA VAL A 61 -6.67 -18.67 -3.15
C VAL A 61 -5.43 -18.56 -4.05
N SER A 62 -5.67 -18.33 -5.33
CA SER A 62 -4.61 -18.07 -6.30
C SER A 62 -4.49 -16.57 -6.53
N MET A 63 -3.28 -16.03 -6.36
CA MET A 63 -2.98 -14.62 -6.64
C MET A 63 -1.84 -14.55 -7.67
N PRO A 64 -2.15 -14.50 -8.98
CA PRO A 64 -1.16 -14.64 -10.05
C PRO A 64 -0.19 -13.46 -10.13
N GLY A 65 -0.58 -12.30 -9.64
CA GLY A 65 0.26 -11.11 -9.62
C GLY A 65 -0.46 -9.89 -9.10
N PHE A 66 0.30 -8.81 -8.86
CA PHE A 66 -0.24 -7.53 -8.44
C PHE A 66 -0.56 -6.64 -9.64
N ILE A 67 -1.62 -5.83 -9.51
CA ILE A 67 -1.88 -4.68 -10.37
C ILE A 67 -1.22 -3.47 -9.71
N VAL A 68 -0.15 -2.93 -10.33
CA VAL A 68 0.64 -1.82 -9.78
C VAL A 68 0.57 -0.61 -10.73
N PRO A 69 -0.48 0.21 -10.63
CA PRO A 69 -0.78 1.23 -11.64
C PRO A 69 0.00 2.55 -11.47
N GLY A 70 0.90 2.65 -10.49
CA GLY A 70 1.74 3.83 -10.29
C GLY A 70 1.04 5.02 -9.63
N GLY A 71 0.00 4.78 -8.83
CA GLY A 71 -0.67 5.83 -8.05
C GLY A 71 -1.95 5.33 -7.37
N GLY A 72 -2.16 5.75 -6.12
CA GLY A 72 -3.27 5.27 -5.29
C GLY A 72 -4.66 5.56 -5.87
N ALA A 73 -4.87 6.71 -6.51
CA ALA A 73 -6.13 7.00 -7.20
C ALA A 73 -6.45 5.99 -8.32
N ARG A 74 -5.42 5.42 -8.94
CA ARG A 74 -5.60 4.37 -9.96
C ARG A 74 -5.90 3.01 -9.34
N VAL A 75 -5.40 2.75 -8.12
CA VAL A 75 -5.74 1.53 -7.38
C VAL A 75 -7.23 1.46 -7.07
N VAL A 76 -7.80 2.54 -6.51
CA VAL A 76 -9.24 2.57 -6.22
C VAL A 76 -10.08 2.50 -7.49
N ASN A 77 -9.63 3.07 -8.59
CA ASN A 77 -10.31 2.93 -9.90
C ASN A 77 -10.31 1.46 -10.36
N ALA A 78 -9.19 0.74 -10.21
CA ALA A 78 -9.13 -0.69 -10.54
C ALA A 78 -10.12 -1.51 -9.69
N VAL A 79 -10.25 -1.21 -8.39
CA VAL A 79 -11.21 -1.89 -7.50
C VAL A 79 -12.64 -1.55 -7.88
N THR A 80 -12.95 -0.27 -8.07
CA THR A 80 -14.33 0.17 -8.38
C THR A 80 -14.79 -0.24 -9.79
N ALA A 81 -13.87 -0.49 -10.70
CA ALA A 81 -14.13 -1.04 -12.03
C ALA A 81 -14.16 -2.58 -12.08
N GLY A 82 -13.91 -3.27 -10.94
CA GLY A 82 -13.88 -4.73 -10.88
C GLY A 82 -12.63 -5.38 -11.49
N GLN A 83 -11.61 -4.60 -11.84
CA GLN A 83 -10.33 -5.11 -12.33
C GLN A 83 -9.49 -5.70 -11.20
N ALA A 84 -9.56 -5.12 -9.99
CA ALA A 84 -9.02 -5.69 -8.77
C ALA A 84 -10.15 -6.00 -7.79
N MET A 85 -10.05 -7.13 -7.10
CA MET A 85 -10.98 -7.50 -6.03
C MET A 85 -10.65 -6.76 -4.74
N PHE A 86 -9.36 -6.58 -4.46
CA PHE A 86 -8.84 -5.94 -3.26
C PHE A 86 -7.85 -4.85 -3.61
N GLY A 87 -7.90 -3.75 -2.84
CA GLY A 87 -6.91 -2.69 -2.83
C GLY A 87 -6.20 -2.62 -1.49
N LEU A 88 -4.90 -2.31 -1.51
CA LEU A 88 -4.16 -1.86 -0.34
C LEU A 88 -3.65 -0.46 -0.65
N GLY A 89 -4.05 0.53 0.13
CA GLY A 89 -3.72 1.92 -0.15
C GLY A 89 -4.33 2.88 0.85
N ASP A 90 -4.22 4.16 0.55
CA ASP A 90 -4.64 5.24 1.42
C ASP A 90 -6.13 5.20 1.77
N SER A 91 -6.46 5.41 3.04
CA SER A 91 -7.83 5.37 3.54
C SER A 91 -8.77 6.43 2.93
N ASN A 92 -8.23 7.52 2.36
CA ASN A 92 -9.05 8.46 1.60
C ASN A 92 -9.67 7.84 0.34
N HIS A 93 -9.06 6.80 -0.24
CA HIS A 93 -9.52 6.18 -1.48
C HIS A 93 -10.88 5.49 -1.35
N PRO A 94 -11.11 4.58 -0.38
CA PRO A 94 -12.44 4.02 -0.14
C PRO A 94 -13.45 5.10 0.26
N LEU A 95 -13.06 6.12 1.04
CA LEU A 95 -13.96 7.23 1.40
C LEU A 95 -14.47 7.95 0.16
N LYS A 96 -13.55 8.38 -0.72
CA LYS A 96 -13.89 9.06 -1.97
C LYS A 96 -14.74 8.21 -2.91
N ALA A 97 -14.44 6.90 -3.00
CA ALA A 97 -15.23 5.98 -3.82
C ALA A 97 -16.66 5.84 -3.28
N THR A 98 -16.82 5.70 -1.96
CA THR A 98 -18.14 5.61 -1.30
C THR A 98 -18.93 6.90 -1.46
N GLU A 99 -18.31 8.08 -1.32
CA GLU A 99 -18.96 9.36 -1.56
C GLU A 99 -19.49 9.48 -3.00
N LYS A 100 -18.78 8.89 -3.97
CA LYS A 100 -19.17 8.85 -5.38
C LYS A 100 -20.10 7.68 -5.74
N GLY A 101 -20.71 7.03 -4.75
CA GLY A 101 -21.70 5.98 -4.95
C GLY A 101 -21.11 4.57 -5.21
N ARG A 102 -19.79 4.38 -5.03
CA ARG A 102 -19.15 3.06 -5.09
C ARG A 102 -18.88 2.57 -3.68
N ASP A 103 -19.82 1.84 -3.10
CA ASP A 103 -19.81 1.40 -1.70
C ASP A 103 -18.60 0.50 -1.42
N THR A 104 -17.56 1.10 -0.84
CA THR A 104 -16.30 0.45 -0.47
C THR A 104 -16.17 0.34 1.04
N VAL A 105 -15.48 -0.70 1.49
CA VAL A 105 -15.32 -1.04 2.90
C VAL A 105 -13.86 -1.29 3.20
N MET A 106 -13.33 -0.64 4.24
CA MET A 106 -12.03 -0.87 4.83
C MET A 106 -12.10 -2.08 5.79
N LEU A 107 -11.18 -3.02 5.63
CA LEU A 107 -11.18 -4.29 6.36
C LEU A 107 -10.15 -4.32 7.50
N PHE A 108 -9.07 -3.56 7.36
CA PHE A 108 -7.96 -3.43 8.32
C PHE A 108 -7.07 -2.25 7.94
N ALA A 109 -6.22 -1.80 8.87
CA ALA A 109 -5.13 -0.86 8.61
C ALA A 109 -3.77 -1.52 8.85
N THR A 110 -2.74 -1.17 8.07
CA THR A 110 -1.39 -1.73 8.23
C THR A 110 -0.45 -0.82 9.01
N ASP A 111 -0.80 0.45 9.14
CA ASP A 111 0.01 1.48 9.79
C ASP A 111 -0.86 2.55 10.46
N THR A 112 -0.22 3.33 11.32
CA THR A 112 -0.84 4.43 12.09
C THR A 112 -0.30 5.80 11.70
N ARG A 113 0.62 5.87 10.72
CA ARG A 113 1.27 7.10 10.27
C ARG A 113 1.61 7.04 8.79
N CYS A 114 1.31 8.13 8.06
CA CYS A 114 1.63 8.22 6.64
C CYS A 114 3.14 8.27 6.41
N SER A 115 3.67 7.32 5.66
CA SER A 115 5.09 7.28 5.30
C SER A 115 5.42 8.11 4.05
N TYR A 116 4.44 8.52 3.27
CA TYR A 116 4.61 9.18 1.96
C TYR A 116 4.23 10.67 1.94
N ALA A 117 4.17 11.31 3.12
CA ALA A 117 3.99 12.76 3.23
C ALA A 117 5.32 13.54 3.28
N ASN A 118 6.46 12.90 2.97
CA ASN A 118 7.74 13.60 2.87
C ASN A 118 7.76 14.53 1.67
N VAL A 119 8.30 15.74 1.86
CA VAL A 119 8.52 16.69 0.77
C VAL A 119 10.01 16.74 0.46
N VAL A 120 10.38 16.24 -0.72
CA VAL A 120 11.77 16.21 -1.19
C VAL A 120 11.94 17.23 -2.31
N VAL A 121 12.79 18.21 -2.10
CA VAL A 121 13.15 19.25 -3.09
C VAL A 121 14.38 18.82 -3.88
N ARG A 122 14.46 19.22 -5.15
CA ARG A 122 15.68 19.00 -5.94
C ARG A 122 16.88 19.74 -5.33
N LYS A 123 18.05 19.10 -5.36
CA LYS A 123 19.28 19.56 -4.69
C LYS A 123 19.66 20.99 -5.09
N GLU A 124 19.50 21.35 -6.35
CA GLU A 124 19.80 22.69 -6.85
C GLU A 124 19.00 23.79 -6.13
N LEU A 125 17.70 23.55 -5.87
CA LEU A 125 16.88 24.51 -5.10
C LEU A 125 17.25 24.50 -3.61
N TRP A 126 17.58 23.34 -3.04
CA TRP A 126 18.12 23.28 -1.70
C TRP A 126 19.37 24.14 -1.52
N ASP A 127 20.31 24.08 -2.48
CA ASP A 127 21.53 24.87 -2.46
C ASP A 127 21.29 26.38 -2.63
N LYS A 128 20.20 26.74 -3.33
CA LYS A 128 19.71 28.12 -3.43
C LYS A 128 18.99 28.64 -2.19
N GLY A 129 18.73 27.77 -1.18
CA GLY A 129 18.10 28.16 0.08
C GLY A 129 16.68 27.63 0.30
N VAL A 130 16.11 26.78 -0.58
CA VAL A 130 14.82 26.12 -0.35
C VAL A 130 15.01 24.98 0.64
N LYS A 131 15.03 25.32 1.94
CA LYS A 131 15.31 24.38 3.05
C LYS A 131 14.11 24.11 3.96
N SER A 132 12.96 24.69 3.64
CA SER A 132 11.69 24.46 4.33
C SER A 132 10.52 24.46 3.36
N VAL A 133 9.36 24.01 3.80
CA VAL A 133 8.13 24.01 3.00
C VAL A 133 7.76 25.45 2.59
N GLU A 134 7.90 26.41 3.50
CA GLU A 134 7.60 27.83 3.27
C GLU A 134 8.45 28.41 2.13
N ALA A 135 9.71 27.97 2.03
CA ALA A 135 10.64 28.45 1.00
C ALA A 135 10.26 28.01 -0.43
N LEU A 136 9.40 26.99 -0.60
CA LEU A 136 8.84 26.63 -1.91
C LEU A 136 7.98 27.74 -2.52
N ALA A 137 7.39 28.58 -1.68
CA ALA A 137 6.58 29.72 -2.11
C ALA A 137 7.41 30.99 -2.43
N ASP A 138 8.71 30.97 -2.17
CA ASP A 138 9.57 32.13 -2.45
C ASP A 138 10.04 32.14 -3.92
N ALA A 139 9.37 32.93 -4.74
CA ALA A 139 9.69 33.07 -6.16
C ALA A 139 11.13 33.60 -6.42
N ARG A 140 11.78 34.24 -5.45
CA ARG A 140 13.18 34.67 -5.58
C ARG A 140 14.15 33.49 -5.58
N LEU A 141 13.79 32.38 -4.88
CA LEU A 141 14.57 31.16 -4.82
C LEU A 141 14.23 30.19 -5.97
N VAL A 142 12.94 30.06 -6.29
CA VAL A 142 12.46 29.10 -7.29
C VAL A 142 12.47 29.68 -8.71
N GLY A 143 12.31 31.01 -8.85
CA GLY A 143 12.26 31.72 -10.15
C GLY A 143 10.87 31.75 -10.81
N ARG A 144 9.93 30.91 -10.33
CA ARG A 144 8.56 30.78 -10.81
C ARG A 144 7.70 30.08 -9.74
N LYS A 145 6.45 29.82 -10.03
CA LYS A 145 5.61 28.94 -9.20
C LYS A 145 6.22 27.54 -9.15
N ALA A 146 6.51 27.02 -7.94
CA ALA A 146 7.12 25.72 -7.78
C ALA A 146 6.21 24.59 -8.26
N ILE A 147 6.75 23.64 -9.00
CA ILE A 147 6.04 22.42 -9.44
C ILE A 147 6.29 21.32 -8.43
N VAL A 148 5.20 20.89 -7.77
CA VAL A 148 5.22 19.79 -6.79
C VAL A 148 4.52 18.58 -7.38
N ALA A 149 5.21 17.44 -7.43
CA ALA A 149 4.66 16.23 -7.99
C ALA A 149 4.16 15.27 -6.88
N ALA A 150 2.95 14.76 -7.08
CA ALA A 150 2.38 13.62 -6.38
C ALA A 150 2.31 12.42 -7.33
N THR A 151 2.11 11.19 -6.83
CA THR A 151 1.97 10.00 -7.72
C THR A 151 0.82 10.16 -8.71
N ALA A 152 -0.28 10.76 -8.30
CA ALA A 152 -1.38 11.20 -9.14
C ALA A 152 -2.19 12.26 -8.39
N ILE A 153 -2.87 13.14 -9.11
CA ILE A 153 -3.82 14.08 -8.49
C ILE A 153 -4.96 13.26 -7.85
N GLY A 154 -5.24 13.53 -6.57
CA GLY A 154 -6.22 12.82 -5.77
C GLY A 154 -5.72 11.51 -5.14
N SER A 155 -4.43 11.17 -5.28
CA SER A 155 -3.79 10.09 -4.52
C SER A 155 -3.46 10.51 -3.09
N GLY A 156 -3.10 9.57 -2.21
CA GLY A 156 -2.67 9.88 -0.84
C GLY A 156 -1.52 10.86 -0.81
N THR A 157 -0.48 10.68 -1.64
CA THR A 157 0.64 11.64 -1.75
C THR A 157 0.17 13.06 -2.08
N TYR A 158 -0.84 13.22 -2.92
CA TYR A 158 -1.45 14.52 -3.21
C TYR A 158 -2.21 15.08 -1.99
N VAL A 159 -3.07 14.25 -1.38
CA VAL A 159 -3.94 14.70 -0.27
C VAL A 159 -3.10 15.13 0.94
N TYR A 160 -2.14 14.30 1.35
CA TYR A 160 -1.24 14.65 2.46
C TYR A 160 -0.32 15.82 2.11
N GLY A 161 0.16 15.89 0.87
CA GLY A 161 0.97 17.02 0.41
C GLY A 161 0.21 18.34 0.47
N VAL A 162 -1.00 18.40 -0.07
CA VAL A 162 -1.88 19.57 0.02
C VAL A 162 -2.12 19.96 1.48
N TYR A 163 -2.34 18.97 2.37
CA TYR A 163 -2.55 19.24 3.79
C TYR A 163 -1.31 19.86 4.43
N VAL A 164 -0.12 19.27 4.24
CA VAL A 164 1.16 19.81 4.76
C VAL A 164 1.38 21.24 4.26
N LEU A 165 1.22 21.49 2.96
CA LEU A 165 1.45 22.81 2.38
C LEU A 165 0.41 23.85 2.82
N ARG A 166 -0.82 23.43 3.15
CA ARG A 166 -1.84 24.31 3.72
C ARG A 166 -1.55 24.74 5.17
N GLN A 167 -0.84 23.90 5.96
CA GLN A 167 -0.45 24.26 7.31
C GLN A 167 0.72 25.25 7.34
N SER A 168 1.47 25.38 6.24
CA SER A 168 2.61 26.27 6.11
C SER A 168 2.20 27.61 5.44
N LYS A 169 2.83 28.73 5.88
CA LYS A 169 2.53 30.07 5.39
C LYS A 169 3.69 30.61 4.55
N ALA A 170 3.38 31.12 3.36
CA ALA A 170 4.29 31.90 2.55
C ALA A 170 4.58 33.27 3.17
N LEU A 171 5.58 33.99 2.65
CA LEU A 171 5.97 35.31 3.16
C LEU A 171 4.83 36.36 3.09
N ASP A 172 3.88 36.20 2.17
CA ASP A 172 2.70 37.06 2.03
C ASP A 172 1.53 36.62 2.95
N GLY A 173 1.74 35.62 3.82
CA GLY A 173 0.74 35.08 4.75
C GLY A 173 -0.26 34.11 4.15
N LYS A 174 -0.23 33.87 2.83
CA LYS A 174 -1.06 32.88 2.16
C LYS A 174 -0.55 31.45 2.43
N SER A 175 -1.40 30.48 2.16
CA SER A 175 -0.97 29.08 2.19
C SER A 175 0.10 28.80 1.12
N VAL A 176 1.13 28.02 1.48
CA VAL A 176 2.14 27.57 0.51
C VAL A 176 1.47 26.75 -0.61
N ASN A 177 0.40 26.02 -0.29
CA ASN A 177 -0.34 25.26 -1.29
C ASN A 177 -0.86 26.14 -2.47
N ASP A 178 -1.20 27.41 -2.21
CA ASP A 178 -1.72 28.31 -3.24
C ASP A 178 -0.60 28.87 -4.13
N ALA A 179 0.64 28.80 -3.64
CA ALA A 179 1.85 29.27 -4.32
C ALA A 179 2.54 28.20 -5.18
N VAL A 180 2.07 26.94 -5.16
CA VAL A 180 2.64 25.83 -5.92
C VAL A 180 1.71 25.33 -7.01
N GLU A 181 2.25 24.63 -8.01
CA GLU A 181 1.51 23.91 -9.03
C GLU A 181 1.63 22.39 -8.76
N TRP A 182 0.50 21.69 -8.70
CA TRP A 182 0.48 20.25 -8.50
C TRP A 182 0.42 19.50 -9.82
N VAL A 183 1.27 18.47 -9.97
CA VAL A 183 1.27 17.58 -11.13
C VAL A 183 1.28 16.11 -10.73
N GLY A 184 0.81 15.24 -11.62
CA GLY A 184 0.93 13.79 -11.48
C GLY A 184 2.30 13.31 -11.98
N GLY A 185 3.15 12.78 -11.10
CA GLY A 185 4.50 12.33 -11.42
C GLY A 185 4.64 10.83 -11.71
N GLY A 186 3.59 10.02 -11.40
CA GLY A 186 3.58 8.58 -11.67
C GLY A 186 4.29 7.74 -10.59
N ALA A 187 4.96 6.67 -11.02
CA ALA A 187 5.68 5.74 -10.15
C ALA A 187 7.13 6.17 -9.86
N SER A 188 7.86 5.36 -9.06
CA SER A 188 9.24 5.65 -8.59
C SER A 188 10.17 6.20 -9.67
N THR A 189 10.28 5.50 -10.79
CA THR A 189 11.21 5.87 -11.88
C THR A 189 10.89 7.24 -12.48
N THR A 190 9.59 7.54 -12.70
CA THR A 190 9.16 8.82 -13.28
C THR A 190 9.25 9.96 -12.26
N MET A 191 8.95 9.69 -10.98
CA MET A 191 9.07 10.67 -9.90
C MET A 191 10.53 11.07 -9.67
N LEU A 192 11.40 10.11 -9.43
CA LEU A 192 12.83 10.35 -9.20
C LEU A 192 13.51 10.93 -10.44
N GLY A 193 13.24 10.38 -11.62
CA GLY A 193 13.76 10.89 -12.88
C GLY A 193 13.31 12.32 -13.18
N GLY A 194 12.06 12.66 -12.87
CA GLY A 194 11.51 14.00 -13.03
C GLY A 194 12.14 15.02 -12.07
N LEU A 195 12.37 14.63 -10.81
CA LEU A 195 13.08 15.47 -9.84
C LEU A 195 14.54 15.70 -10.28
N LYS A 196 15.25 14.64 -10.64
CA LYS A 196 16.66 14.69 -11.11
C LYS A 196 16.83 15.54 -12.37
N ALA A 197 15.87 15.47 -13.29
CA ALA A 197 15.87 16.25 -14.54
C ALA A 197 15.34 17.69 -14.38
N GLY A 198 14.94 18.11 -13.17
CA GLY A 198 14.38 19.46 -12.91
C GLY A 198 12.98 19.69 -13.49
N LYS A 199 12.26 18.63 -13.90
CA LYS A 199 10.85 18.73 -14.32
C LYS A 199 9.94 19.03 -13.13
N PHE A 200 10.31 18.55 -11.95
CA PHE A 200 9.65 18.83 -10.67
C PHE A 200 10.62 19.59 -9.78
N ASP A 201 10.14 20.59 -9.07
CA ASP A 201 10.91 21.32 -8.07
C ASP A 201 10.93 20.57 -6.73
N ALA A 202 9.80 19.90 -6.42
CA ALA A 202 9.69 19.00 -5.29
C ALA A 202 8.77 17.80 -5.62
N ILE A 203 8.93 16.75 -4.87
CA ILE A 203 8.06 15.56 -4.95
C ILE A 203 7.55 15.18 -3.57
N MET A 204 6.35 14.62 -3.54
CA MET A 204 5.87 13.86 -2.39
C MET A 204 6.47 12.45 -2.44
N ALA A 205 7.18 12.05 -1.40
CA ALA A 205 8.01 10.86 -1.43
C ALA A 205 7.70 9.86 -0.31
N VAL A 206 7.78 8.57 -0.63
CA VAL A 206 8.03 7.51 0.36
C VAL A 206 9.50 7.59 0.82
N PRO A 207 9.85 7.00 1.97
CA PRO A 207 11.21 7.03 2.48
C PRO A 207 12.26 6.54 1.48
N GLU A 208 11.97 5.47 0.75
CA GLU A 208 12.89 4.91 -0.25
C GLU A 208 13.25 5.89 -1.36
N TRP A 209 12.28 6.70 -1.80
CA TRP A 209 12.54 7.73 -2.82
C TRP A 209 13.35 8.88 -2.26
N GLN A 210 13.05 9.30 -1.02
CA GLN A 210 13.82 10.33 -0.33
C GLN A 210 15.29 9.90 -0.19
N TRP A 211 15.53 8.71 0.36
CA TRP A 211 16.88 8.23 0.60
C TRP A 211 17.66 7.99 -0.70
N ALA A 212 17.02 7.42 -1.73
CA ALA A 212 17.66 7.28 -3.04
C ALA A 212 18.05 8.63 -3.64
N ALA A 213 17.18 9.65 -3.56
CA ALA A 213 17.49 10.99 -4.03
C ALA A 213 18.64 11.65 -3.23
N GLU A 214 18.71 11.39 -1.92
CA GLU A 214 19.75 11.89 -1.03
C GLU A 214 21.10 11.19 -1.27
N GLU A 215 21.10 9.86 -1.41
CA GLU A 215 22.31 9.05 -1.70
C GLU A 215 22.91 9.39 -3.06
N GLU A 216 22.07 9.55 -4.09
CA GLU A 216 22.51 9.97 -5.42
C GLU A 216 22.81 11.48 -5.52
N GLY A 217 22.52 12.25 -4.48
CA GLY A 217 22.88 13.66 -4.37
C GLY A 217 22.03 14.62 -5.20
N PHE A 218 20.84 14.23 -5.68
CA PHE A 218 19.98 15.10 -6.49
C PHE A 218 18.74 15.65 -5.76
N GLY A 219 18.46 15.20 -4.52
CA GLY A 219 17.32 15.65 -3.71
C GLY A 219 17.65 15.79 -2.24
N LYS A 220 16.83 16.58 -1.51
CA LYS A 220 16.90 16.77 -0.06
C LYS A 220 15.50 16.92 0.52
N ALA A 221 15.22 16.26 1.65
CA ALA A 221 13.97 16.43 2.36
C ALA A 221 13.92 17.82 3.02
N ILE A 222 12.80 18.51 2.84
CA ILE A 222 12.45 19.76 3.53
C ILE A 222 11.30 19.58 4.51
N TYR A 223 10.60 18.46 4.45
CA TYR A 223 9.66 17.96 5.43
C TYR A 223 9.75 16.43 5.46
N ASP A 224 9.93 15.87 6.66
CA ASP A 224 10.19 14.45 6.86
C ASP A 224 9.28 13.90 7.97
N VAL A 225 8.34 13.02 7.60
CA VAL A 225 7.40 12.36 8.54
C VAL A 225 8.04 11.19 9.28
N GLN A 226 9.29 10.83 8.99
CA GLN A 226 10.04 9.90 9.81
C GLN A 226 10.31 10.50 11.20
N ASP A 227 10.42 11.83 11.30
CA ASP A 227 10.37 12.54 12.58
C ASP A 227 8.92 12.55 13.11
N GLU A 228 8.67 11.77 14.14
CA GLU A 228 7.36 11.69 14.80
C GLU A 228 6.87 13.05 15.34
N LYS A 229 7.79 13.92 15.77
CA LYS A 229 7.42 15.27 16.22
C LYS A 229 6.93 16.13 15.06
N ALA A 230 7.56 15.99 13.87
CA ALA A 230 7.10 16.68 12.66
C ALA A 230 5.72 16.16 12.24
N TRP A 231 5.50 14.85 12.31
CA TRP A 231 4.19 14.24 12.08
C TRP A 231 3.12 14.78 13.04
N ASN A 232 3.34 14.65 14.34
CA ASN A 232 2.37 15.05 15.37
C ASN A 232 2.04 16.54 15.34
N ARG A 233 3.01 17.40 15.01
CA ARG A 233 2.80 18.85 14.88
C ARG A 233 1.82 19.20 13.75
N VAL A 234 1.83 18.47 12.66
CA VAL A 234 1.00 18.73 11.48
C VAL A 234 -0.32 17.95 11.53
N PHE A 235 -0.26 16.66 11.89
CA PHE A 235 -1.38 15.74 11.80
C PHE A 235 -2.08 15.43 13.13
N GLY A 236 -1.47 15.79 14.25
CA GLY A 236 -2.08 15.74 15.58
C GLY A 236 -2.12 14.36 16.23
N GLY A 237 -1.66 13.29 15.57
CA GLY A 237 -1.64 11.93 16.10
C GLY A 237 -1.84 10.84 15.06
N PRO A 238 -2.15 9.61 15.49
CA PRO A 238 -2.34 8.48 14.58
C PRO A 238 -3.48 8.68 13.58
N ILE A 239 -3.28 8.11 12.40
CA ILE A 239 -4.26 7.99 11.31
C ILE A 239 -4.11 6.59 10.74
N PRO A 240 -5.20 5.81 10.51
CA PRO A 240 -5.14 4.55 9.78
C PRO A 240 -4.94 4.86 8.30
N VAL A 241 -3.66 4.92 7.87
CA VAL A 241 -3.31 5.45 6.56
C VAL A 241 -3.42 4.42 5.48
N THR A 242 -2.64 3.34 5.56
CA THR A 242 -2.69 2.27 4.56
C THR A 242 -3.69 1.21 5.00
N VAL A 243 -4.79 1.10 4.26
CA VAL A 243 -5.90 0.19 4.56
C VAL A 243 -6.11 -0.83 3.46
N GLY A 244 -6.46 -2.07 3.85
CA GLY A 244 -7.01 -3.07 2.95
C GLY A 244 -8.49 -2.80 2.74
N TYR A 245 -8.95 -2.73 1.48
CA TYR A 245 -10.35 -2.43 1.17
C TYR A 245 -10.87 -3.21 -0.04
N THR A 246 -12.19 -3.32 -0.11
CA THR A 246 -12.91 -3.95 -1.21
C THR A 246 -14.29 -3.28 -1.40
N LEU A 247 -15.04 -3.71 -2.40
CA LEU A 247 -16.45 -3.33 -2.53
C LEU A 247 -17.32 -4.10 -1.54
N ARG A 248 -18.39 -3.49 -1.02
CA ARG A 248 -19.40 -4.18 -0.19
C ARG A 248 -20.00 -5.37 -0.93
N GLU A 249 -20.28 -5.20 -2.22
CA GLU A 249 -20.74 -6.26 -3.10
C GLU A 249 -19.82 -7.50 -3.09
N THR A 250 -18.49 -7.28 -3.01
CA THR A 250 -17.52 -8.38 -2.90
C THR A 250 -17.65 -9.11 -1.57
N ILE A 251 -17.89 -8.37 -0.47
CA ILE A 251 -18.13 -8.96 0.85
C ILE A 251 -19.39 -9.82 0.83
N GLU A 252 -20.46 -9.35 0.22
CA GLU A 252 -21.75 -10.05 0.15
C GLU A 252 -21.67 -11.31 -0.73
N LYS A 253 -21.02 -11.21 -1.91
CA LYS A 253 -20.97 -12.31 -2.89
C LYS A 253 -19.86 -13.33 -2.64
N SER A 254 -18.79 -12.94 -1.97
CA SER A 254 -17.59 -13.77 -1.81
C SER A 254 -16.91 -13.59 -0.45
N PRO A 255 -17.64 -13.73 0.67
CA PRO A 255 -17.10 -13.50 2.01
C PRO A 255 -15.91 -14.42 2.33
N ASP A 256 -15.89 -15.64 1.77
CA ASP A 256 -14.77 -16.58 1.96
C ASP A 256 -13.46 -16.06 1.31
N LEU A 257 -13.55 -15.41 0.13
CA LEU A 257 -12.38 -14.82 -0.53
C LEU A 257 -11.91 -13.59 0.23
N VAL A 258 -12.82 -12.80 0.79
CA VAL A 258 -12.48 -11.66 1.66
C VAL A 258 -11.74 -12.16 2.91
N GLN A 259 -12.25 -13.24 3.54
CA GLN A 259 -11.60 -13.83 4.71
C GLN A 259 -10.20 -14.38 4.36
N ALA A 260 -10.07 -15.09 3.24
CA ALA A 260 -8.79 -15.63 2.79
C ALA A 260 -7.75 -14.52 2.53
N TYR A 261 -8.17 -13.41 1.88
CA TYR A 261 -7.32 -12.25 1.69
C TYR A 261 -6.87 -11.64 3.02
N VAL A 262 -7.79 -11.37 3.94
CA VAL A 262 -7.47 -10.78 5.25
C VAL A 262 -6.55 -11.71 6.05
N ASN A 263 -6.80 -13.03 6.02
CA ASN A 263 -5.94 -14.02 6.66
C ASN A 263 -4.50 -13.97 6.13
N ALA A 264 -4.32 -13.97 4.81
CA ALA A 264 -3.00 -13.96 4.17
C ALA A 264 -2.21 -12.69 4.53
N ILE A 265 -2.88 -11.53 4.53
CA ILE A 265 -2.24 -10.24 4.85
C ILE A 265 -1.92 -10.14 6.34
N TYR A 266 -2.82 -10.58 7.23
CA TYR A 266 -2.56 -10.63 8.67
C TYR A 266 -1.36 -11.51 9.00
N ARG A 267 -1.27 -12.70 8.41
CA ARG A 267 -0.12 -13.61 8.55
C ARG A 267 1.18 -12.96 8.08
N ALA A 268 1.15 -12.24 6.96
CA ALA A 268 2.31 -11.52 6.46
C ALA A 268 2.80 -10.46 7.44
N GLN A 269 1.89 -9.68 8.05
CA GLN A 269 2.23 -8.70 9.08
C GLN A 269 2.87 -9.38 10.30
N GLN A 270 2.26 -10.48 10.79
CA GLN A 270 2.81 -11.20 11.93
C GLN A 270 4.18 -11.84 11.62
N TRP A 271 4.39 -12.26 10.38
CA TRP A 271 5.71 -12.74 9.94
C TRP A 271 6.73 -11.59 9.89
N ILE A 272 6.39 -10.44 9.29
CA ILE A 272 7.24 -9.24 9.25
C ILE A 272 7.66 -8.81 10.66
N ARG A 273 6.74 -8.86 11.64
CA ARG A 273 7.01 -8.50 13.03
C ARG A 273 8.17 -9.33 13.63
N ARG A 274 8.21 -10.63 13.32
CA ARG A 274 9.15 -11.60 13.92
C ARG A 274 10.43 -11.83 13.12
N ALA A 275 10.37 -11.62 11.80
CA ALA A 275 11.48 -11.86 10.89
C ALA A 275 12.60 -10.83 11.09
N LYS A 276 13.86 -11.27 10.86
CA LYS A 276 14.99 -10.34 10.78
C LYS A 276 14.88 -9.45 9.55
N ASP A 277 15.41 -8.26 9.63
CA ASP A 277 15.33 -7.30 8.51
C ASP A 277 16.02 -7.84 7.26
N GLU A 278 17.12 -8.56 7.43
CA GLU A 278 17.87 -9.21 6.36
C GLU A 278 17.06 -10.31 5.65
N GLU A 279 16.28 -11.10 6.41
CA GLU A 279 15.36 -12.11 5.87
C GLU A 279 14.26 -11.49 5.01
N ILE A 280 13.69 -10.38 5.49
CA ILE A 280 12.68 -9.63 4.73
C ILE A 280 13.32 -9.08 3.45
N ALA A 281 14.50 -8.44 3.57
CA ALA A 281 15.21 -7.88 2.43
C ALA A 281 15.56 -8.94 1.36
N GLU A 282 16.02 -10.12 1.76
CA GLU A 282 16.28 -11.23 0.83
C GLU A 282 15.04 -11.65 0.06
N LEU A 283 13.89 -11.68 0.76
CA LEU A 283 12.63 -12.11 0.18
C LEU A 283 12.09 -11.12 -0.87
N ILE A 284 12.24 -9.79 -0.64
CA ILE A 284 11.51 -8.78 -1.41
C ILE A 284 12.39 -7.89 -2.28
N HIS A 285 13.70 -7.76 -2.00
CA HIS A 285 14.55 -6.78 -2.69
C HIS A 285 14.59 -7.06 -4.19
N LYS A 286 15.11 -8.22 -4.59
CA LYS A 286 15.28 -8.54 -6.02
C LYS A 286 13.96 -8.63 -6.80
N PRO A 287 12.87 -9.24 -6.27
CA PRO A 287 11.62 -9.35 -7.03
C PRO A 287 10.85 -8.03 -7.18
N TYR A 288 10.99 -7.07 -6.26
CA TYR A 288 10.08 -5.92 -6.17
C TYR A 288 10.76 -4.56 -6.01
N MET A 289 11.96 -4.51 -5.45
CA MET A 289 12.65 -3.28 -5.05
C MET A 289 14.09 -3.19 -5.59
N ASP A 290 14.38 -3.89 -6.68
CA ASP A 290 15.70 -3.98 -7.32
C ASP A 290 16.26 -2.64 -7.84
N THR A 291 15.39 -1.64 -7.98
CA THR A 291 15.76 -0.26 -8.35
C THR A 291 16.38 0.53 -7.18
N PHE A 292 16.35 0.00 -5.95
CA PHE A 292 16.95 0.61 -4.76
C PHE A 292 18.18 -0.18 -4.31
N SER A 293 19.11 0.51 -3.66
CA SER A 293 20.24 -0.16 -3.01
C SER A 293 19.74 -1.07 -1.87
N ARG A 294 20.51 -2.13 -1.54
CA ARG A 294 20.17 -3.01 -0.41
C ARG A 294 20.07 -2.23 0.90
N ASP A 295 20.90 -1.20 1.07
CA ASP A 295 20.90 -0.36 2.27
C ASP A 295 19.62 0.46 2.40
N VAL A 296 19.11 1.04 1.30
CA VAL A 296 17.80 1.71 1.25
C VAL A 296 16.69 0.72 1.63
N VAL A 297 16.70 -0.51 1.10
CA VAL A 297 15.69 -1.52 1.43
C VAL A 297 15.74 -1.91 2.91
N LEU A 298 16.91 -2.16 3.47
CA LEU A 298 17.07 -2.48 4.90
C LEU A 298 16.63 -1.31 5.79
N ARG A 299 16.99 -0.10 5.42
CA ARG A 299 16.58 1.12 6.13
C ARG A 299 15.06 1.29 6.08
N SER A 300 14.43 1.01 4.94
CA SER A 300 12.98 1.10 4.82
C SER A 300 12.27 0.07 5.69
N ILE A 301 12.73 -1.19 5.71
CA ILE A 301 12.17 -2.23 6.57
C ILE A 301 12.21 -1.81 8.04
N ARG A 302 13.35 -1.32 8.51
CA ARG A 302 13.51 -0.85 9.92
C ARG A 302 12.53 0.27 10.23
N TYR A 303 12.43 1.26 9.34
CA TYR A 303 11.51 2.38 9.53
C TYR A 303 10.06 1.92 9.56
N TYR A 304 9.61 1.14 8.57
CA TYR A 304 8.21 0.70 8.52
C TYR A 304 7.81 -0.15 9.73
N LYS A 305 8.71 -0.95 10.27
CA LYS A 305 8.47 -1.68 11.51
C LYS A 305 8.15 -0.76 12.72
N THR A 306 8.54 0.50 12.68
CA THR A 306 8.24 1.48 13.74
C THR A 306 6.86 2.11 13.61
N ILE A 307 6.23 2.04 12.43
CA ILE A 307 4.93 2.65 12.17
C ILE A 307 3.83 1.65 11.83
N PHE A 308 4.18 0.38 11.58
CA PHE A 308 3.19 -0.66 11.33
C PHE A 308 2.32 -0.89 12.56
N ASP A 309 1.03 -0.99 12.33
CA ASP A 309 0.06 -1.44 13.33
C ASP A 309 0.06 -2.97 13.39
N TRP A 310 0.59 -3.52 14.47
CA TRP A 310 0.70 -4.97 14.63
C TRP A 310 -0.62 -5.66 14.90
N ASP A 311 -1.63 -4.91 15.31
CA ASP A 311 -2.99 -5.39 15.57
C ASP A 311 -3.93 -5.18 14.37
N PHE A 312 -3.48 -4.43 13.35
CA PHE A 312 -4.27 -4.12 12.15
C PHE A 312 -5.55 -3.32 12.43
N ALA A 313 -5.63 -2.68 13.58
CA ALA A 313 -6.84 -2.01 14.02
C ALA A 313 -7.19 -0.79 13.15
N ILE A 314 -8.47 -0.49 13.07
CA ILE A 314 -8.98 0.80 12.64
C ILE A 314 -9.78 1.34 13.81
N ASP A 315 -9.16 2.20 14.62
CA ASP A 315 -9.84 2.86 15.72
C ASP A 315 -10.65 4.06 15.21
N GLU A 316 -11.86 4.24 15.74
CA GLU A 316 -12.76 5.32 15.31
C GLU A 316 -12.16 6.70 15.62
N LYS A 317 -11.45 6.85 16.75
CA LYS A 317 -10.72 8.08 17.09
C LYS A 317 -9.66 8.44 16.05
N ASP A 318 -8.88 7.46 15.61
CA ASP A 318 -7.81 7.67 14.64
C ASP A 318 -8.37 7.87 13.22
N TYR A 319 -9.50 7.21 12.91
CA TYR A 319 -10.28 7.47 11.70
C TYR A 319 -10.78 8.93 11.66
N ASP A 320 -11.35 9.44 12.77
CA ASP A 320 -11.80 10.81 12.88
C ASP A 320 -10.65 11.82 12.75
N ASN A 321 -9.45 11.45 13.24
CA ASN A 321 -8.26 12.25 13.01
C ASN A 321 -7.88 12.31 11.53
N GLY A 322 -7.98 11.18 10.80
CA GLY A 322 -7.81 11.12 9.35
C GLY A 322 -8.80 11.99 8.59
N LEU A 323 -10.05 12.04 9.01
CA LEU A 323 -11.07 12.89 8.38
C LEU A 323 -10.70 14.37 8.37
N LYS A 324 -9.95 14.87 9.36
CA LYS A 324 -9.45 16.27 9.37
C LYS A 324 -8.50 16.55 8.22
N VAL A 325 -7.76 15.54 7.77
CA VAL A 325 -6.87 15.62 6.62
C VAL A 325 -7.65 15.50 5.30
N PHE A 326 -8.62 14.60 5.26
CA PHE A 326 -9.30 14.21 4.01
C PHE A 326 -10.40 15.18 3.62
N VAL A 327 -11.06 15.84 4.58
CA VAL A 327 -12.11 16.83 4.33
C VAL A 327 -11.50 18.25 4.38
N PRO A 328 -11.67 19.10 3.37
CA PRO A 328 -12.35 18.91 2.08
C PRO A 328 -11.39 18.60 0.92
N ILE A 329 -10.23 17.97 1.15
CA ILE A 329 -9.22 17.77 0.09
C ILE A 329 -9.59 16.58 -0.81
N ALA A 330 -10.02 15.48 -0.20
CA ALA A 330 -10.34 14.23 -0.89
C ALA A 330 -11.84 13.95 -0.95
N VAL A 331 -12.57 14.28 0.10
CA VAL A 331 -14.02 14.11 0.24
C VAL A 331 -14.67 15.43 0.67
N ASP A 332 -15.93 15.66 0.27
CA ASP A 332 -16.64 16.91 0.57
C ASP A 332 -17.15 16.96 2.01
N LYS A 333 -17.46 15.79 2.59
CA LYS A 333 -18.01 15.67 3.95
C LYS A 333 -17.55 14.37 4.63
N PRO A 334 -17.52 14.35 5.98
CA PRO A 334 -17.20 13.14 6.73
C PRO A 334 -18.22 12.02 6.45
N LEU A 335 -17.70 10.79 6.33
CA LEU A 335 -18.54 9.59 6.24
C LEU A 335 -18.57 8.90 7.61
N PRO A 336 -19.72 8.32 8.05
CA PRO A 336 -19.80 7.59 9.31
C PRO A 336 -18.87 6.36 9.32
N PHE A 337 -18.14 6.15 10.41
CA PHE A 337 -17.22 5.03 10.60
C PHE A 337 -17.88 3.68 10.24
N ALA A 338 -19.03 3.38 10.85
CA ALA A 338 -19.74 2.11 10.64
C ALA A 338 -20.19 1.86 9.18
N LYS A 339 -20.22 2.91 8.35
CA LYS A 339 -20.57 2.76 6.94
C LYS A 339 -19.39 2.24 6.10
N VAL A 340 -18.17 2.58 6.48
CA VAL A 340 -16.98 2.38 5.64
C VAL A 340 -15.94 1.44 6.25
N VAL A 341 -16.18 0.94 7.48
CA VAL A 341 -15.28 0.02 8.18
C VAL A 341 -16.01 -1.26 8.58
N ASP A 342 -15.39 -2.41 8.27
CA ASP A 342 -15.83 -3.74 8.76
C ASP A 342 -14.61 -4.57 9.15
N THR A 343 -14.29 -4.60 10.42
CA THR A 343 -13.18 -5.37 11.00
C THR A 343 -13.58 -6.81 11.42
N SER A 344 -14.75 -7.29 11.04
CA SER A 344 -15.22 -8.65 11.42
C SER A 344 -14.31 -9.76 10.87
N PHE A 345 -13.80 -9.57 9.64
CA PHE A 345 -12.85 -10.49 9.00
C PHE A 345 -11.49 -10.49 9.70
N LEU A 346 -11.04 -9.32 10.14
CA LEU A 346 -9.81 -9.18 10.92
C LEU A 346 -9.91 -9.92 12.26
N LYS A 347 -11.01 -9.76 12.99
CA LYS A 347 -11.24 -10.46 14.26
C LYS A 347 -11.19 -11.98 14.10
N LYS A 348 -11.73 -12.51 13.00
CA LYS A 348 -11.65 -13.94 12.66
C LYS A 348 -10.21 -14.37 12.34
N ALA A 349 -9.45 -13.56 11.59
CA ALA A 349 -8.03 -13.81 11.30
C ALA A 349 -7.19 -13.84 12.58
N GLN A 350 -7.37 -12.85 13.47
CA GLN A 350 -6.72 -12.79 14.78
C GLN A 350 -7.06 -14.02 15.65
N ALA A 351 -8.30 -14.46 15.66
CA ALA A 351 -8.71 -15.65 16.39
C ALA A 351 -8.09 -16.94 15.82
N LYS A 352 -8.00 -17.05 14.47
CA LYS A 352 -7.42 -18.21 13.77
C LYS A 352 -5.90 -18.30 13.94
N TYR A 353 -5.22 -17.16 13.93
CA TYR A 353 -3.76 -17.08 13.95
C TYR A 353 -3.22 -16.40 15.21
N LYS A 354 -3.81 -16.71 16.36
CA LYS A 354 -3.25 -16.31 17.67
C LYS A 354 -1.83 -16.82 17.76
N SER A 355 -0.87 -15.91 17.86
CA SER A 355 0.56 -16.18 18.08
C SER A 355 0.86 -16.44 19.54
#